data_ef6991715fc407d451cf448e4974e9fb
#
_entry.id   ef6991715fc407d451cf448e4974e9fb
#
_cell.length_a   1.000
_cell.length_b   1.000
_cell.length_c   1.000
_cell.angle_alpha   90.00
_cell.angle_beta   90.00
_cell.angle_gamma   90.00
#
_symmetry.space_group_name_H-M   'P 1'
#
loop_
_entity.id
_entity.type
_entity.pdbx_description
1 polymer ?
#
loop_
_entity_poly.entity_id
_entity_poly.type
_entity_poly.pdbx_seq_one_letter_code
_entity_poly.pdbx_strand_id
1 'polypeptide(L)'
;KGILDKVSNKTKIVFLANTNNPTGTYLTKKELLELRKKLRQNILLVIDDAYYEYMVNKDYKSGLELFKNKKNVFVLRTFSKIYGLASLRIGWGYGSKDIVKELLKIKPPFNINKIAEMAAVEALKDKSFISKSVKHNLKWAYKIKKALENYKIETNKVSANFLLLDFDNCKYSAIKIKKSLEKKGILLRSLEAYKIKNKLRLTIGNTRENILLLKTLEKIFGKWSINY
;
A
#
# COMPACT_ATOMS: atom_id res chain seq x y z
N LYS A 1 -17.39 -7.30 -7.20
CA LYS A 1 -18.81 -7.34 -6.82
C LYS A 1 -19.11 -6.27 -5.78
N GLY A 2 -18.53 -6.29 -4.58
CA GLY A 2 -18.90 -5.41 -3.46
C GLY A 2 -18.88 -3.89 -3.75
N ILE A 3 -17.96 -3.38 -4.61
CA ILE A 3 -17.97 -1.96 -4.99
C ILE A 3 -19.21 -1.63 -5.83
N LEU A 4 -19.51 -2.47 -6.81
CA LEU A 4 -20.65 -2.26 -7.73
C LEU A 4 -21.99 -2.31 -6.99
N ASP A 5 -22.10 -3.17 -5.99
CA ASP A 5 -23.32 -3.32 -5.17
C ASP A 5 -23.62 -2.05 -4.32
N LYS A 6 -22.63 -1.19 -4.13
CA LYS A 6 -22.79 0.09 -3.42
C LYS A 6 -23.01 1.30 -4.34
N VAL A 7 -22.93 1.11 -5.66
CA VAL A 7 -23.17 2.17 -6.64
C VAL A 7 -24.66 2.43 -6.79
N SER A 8 -25.08 3.68 -6.63
CA SER A 8 -26.46 4.16 -6.80
C SER A 8 -26.54 5.26 -7.85
N ASN A 9 -27.75 5.72 -8.17
CA ASN A 9 -27.97 6.84 -9.09
C ASN A 9 -27.32 8.15 -8.61
N LYS A 10 -27.08 8.28 -7.30
CA LYS A 10 -26.40 9.44 -6.68
C LYS A 10 -24.88 9.35 -6.74
N THR A 11 -24.30 8.18 -7.03
CA THR A 11 -22.84 7.99 -7.05
C THR A 11 -22.23 8.79 -8.22
N LYS A 12 -21.29 9.67 -7.91
CA LYS A 12 -20.55 10.50 -8.89
C LYS A 12 -19.07 10.09 -8.96
N ILE A 13 -18.50 9.66 -7.85
CA ILE A 13 -17.07 9.32 -7.75
C ILE A 13 -16.95 7.99 -7.02
N VAL A 14 -16.05 7.15 -7.49
CA VAL A 14 -15.60 5.92 -6.81
C VAL A 14 -14.10 6.05 -6.56
N PHE A 15 -13.68 6.00 -5.29
CA PHE A 15 -12.28 5.94 -4.89
C PHE A 15 -11.86 4.49 -4.68
N LEU A 16 -10.78 4.09 -5.32
CA LEU A 16 -10.20 2.76 -5.22
C LEU A 16 -8.72 2.84 -4.88
N ALA A 17 -8.33 2.39 -3.70
CA ALA A 17 -6.91 2.17 -3.39
C ALA A 17 -6.44 0.82 -3.96
N ASN A 18 -5.46 0.84 -4.86
CA ASN A 18 -4.97 -0.33 -5.58
C ASN A 18 -3.43 -0.34 -5.69
N THR A 19 -2.77 -0.75 -4.68
CA THR A 19 -3.02 -1.63 -3.54
C THR A 19 -3.75 -0.94 -2.39
N ASN A 20 -4.66 -1.66 -1.74
CA ASN A 20 -5.37 -1.13 -0.58
C ASN A 20 -4.51 -1.15 0.69
N ASN A 21 -4.52 -0.06 1.43
CA ASN A 21 -4.00 0.04 2.78
C ASN A 21 -5.21 0.07 3.75
N PRO A 22 -5.32 -0.85 4.73
CA PRO A 22 -4.24 -1.63 5.32
C PRO A 22 -4.15 -3.11 4.87
N THR A 23 -4.98 -3.59 3.97
CA THR A 23 -5.15 -5.02 3.69
C THR A 23 -4.10 -5.60 2.75
N GLY A 24 -3.42 -4.77 1.97
CA GLY A 24 -2.50 -5.23 0.92
C GLY A 24 -3.20 -5.95 -0.25
N THR A 25 -4.52 -5.90 -0.31
CA THR A 25 -5.28 -6.46 -1.44
C THR A 25 -5.26 -5.50 -2.63
N TYR A 26 -5.39 -6.07 -3.82
CA TYR A 26 -5.48 -5.28 -5.06
C TYR A 26 -6.42 -5.96 -6.05
N LEU A 27 -6.94 -5.18 -6.97
CA LEU A 27 -7.62 -5.70 -8.16
C LEU A 27 -6.58 -6.01 -9.24
N THR A 28 -6.72 -7.19 -9.83
CA THR A 28 -5.94 -7.58 -11.00
C THR A 28 -6.28 -6.70 -12.21
N LYS A 29 -5.43 -6.73 -13.24
CA LYS A 29 -5.70 -6.06 -14.53
C LYS A 29 -7.12 -6.36 -15.03
N LYS A 30 -7.52 -7.64 -15.02
CA LYS A 30 -8.84 -8.09 -15.51
C LYS A 30 -9.97 -7.49 -14.68
N GLU A 31 -9.87 -7.57 -13.36
CA GLU A 31 -10.89 -7.05 -12.44
C GLU A 31 -11.02 -5.53 -12.51
N LEU A 32 -9.90 -4.81 -12.66
CA LEU A 32 -9.92 -3.35 -12.76
C LEU A 32 -10.55 -2.88 -14.07
N LEU A 33 -10.26 -3.55 -15.19
CA LEU A 33 -10.91 -3.29 -16.48
C LEU A 33 -12.41 -3.58 -16.41
N GLU A 34 -12.80 -4.70 -15.77
CA GLU A 34 -14.19 -5.09 -15.60
C GLU A 34 -14.96 -4.10 -14.70
N LEU A 35 -14.33 -3.66 -13.59
CA LEU A 35 -14.90 -2.62 -12.73
C LEU A 35 -15.20 -1.36 -13.53
N ARG A 36 -14.24 -0.84 -14.31
CA ARG A 36 -14.45 0.37 -15.11
C ARG A 36 -15.54 0.17 -16.16
N LYS A 37 -15.59 -0.99 -16.82
CA LYS A 37 -16.63 -1.32 -17.82
C LYS A 37 -18.04 -1.31 -17.22
N LYS A 38 -18.21 -1.83 -16.00
CA LYS A 38 -19.49 -1.91 -15.30
C LYS A 38 -19.93 -0.60 -14.62
N LEU A 39 -19.02 0.30 -14.33
CA LEU A 39 -19.36 1.62 -13.82
C LEU A 39 -19.93 2.49 -14.94
N ARG A 40 -21.01 3.24 -14.66
CA ARG A 40 -21.59 4.20 -15.61
C ARG A 40 -20.53 5.21 -16.08
N GLN A 41 -20.69 5.70 -17.30
CA GLN A 41 -19.70 6.61 -17.91
C GLN A 41 -19.60 7.96 -17.21
N ASN A 42 -20.66 8.40 -16.53
CA ASN A 42 -20.68 9.65 -15.76
C ASN A 42 -20.13 9.51 -14.32
N ILE A 43 -19.60 8.36 -13.95
CA ILE A 43 -18.90 8.12 -12.67
C ILE A 43 -17.40 8.24 -12.90
N LEU A 44 -16.76 9.15 -12.16
CA LEU A 44 -15.31 9.26 -12.11
C LEU A 44 -14.74 8.13 -11.25
N LEU A 45 -13.84 7.33 -11.81
CA LEU A 45 -13.05 6.35 -11.06
C LEU A 45 -11.71 6.96 -10.69
N VAL A 46 -11.48 7.18 -9.40
CA VAL A 46 -10.20 7.65 -8.85
C VAL A 46 -9.43 6.44 -8.35
N ILE A 47 -8.25 6.19 -8.92
CA ILE A 47 -7.38 5.06 -8.55
C ILE A 47 -6.18 5.60 -7.79
N ASP A 48 -6.06 5.21 -6.52
CA ASP A 48 -4.89 5.52 -5.70
C ASP A 48 -3.84 4.42 -5.86
N ASP A 49 -2.85 4.69 -6.69
CA ASP A 49 -1.71 3.83 -7.02
C ASP A 49 -0.48 4.15 -6.12
N ALA A 50 -0.66 4.54 -4.87
CA ALA A 50 0.42 5.00 -3.97
C ALA A 50 1.52 3.95 -3.73
N TYR A 51 1.26 2.68 -3.99
CA TYR A 51 2.21 1.58 -3.81
C TYR A 51 2.66 0.92 -5.13
N TYR A 52 2.39 1.54 -6.25
CA TYR A 52 2.67 1.00 -7.58
C TYR A 52 4.11 0.51 -7.74
N GLU A 53 5.09 1.26 -7.28
CA GLU A 53 6.50 0.95 -7.46
C GLU A 53 6.95 -0.32 -6.72
N TYR A 54 6.21 -0.72 -5.67
CA TYR A 54 6.43 -1.98 -4.94
C TYR A 54 5.77 -3.19 -5.60
N MET A 55 4.89 -2.96 -6.58
CA MET A 55 4.09 -4.01 -7.17
C MET A 55 4.88 -4.81 -8.20
N VAL A 56 5.06 -6.10 -7.93
CA VAL A 56 5.79 -7.03 -8.80
C VAL A 56 4.89 -8.15 -9.36
N ASN A 57 3.62 -8.17 -8.97
CA ASN A 57 2.70 -9.21 -9.38
C ASN A 57 2.32 -9.06 -10.86
N LYS A 58 2.49 -10.13 -11.65
CA LYS A 58 2.28 -10.12 -13.11
C LYS A 58 0.83 -9.86 -13.53
N ASP A 59 -0.12 -10.18 -12.66
CA ASP A 59 -1.55 -9.99 -12.88
C ASP A 59 -2.03 -8.55 -12.58
N TYR A 60 -1.16 -7.71 -12.03
CA TYR A 60 -1.43 -6.30 -11.78
C TYR A 60 -1.01 -5.41 -12.94
N LYS A 61 -1.73 -4.32 -13.13
CA LYS A 61 -1.39 -3.18 -13.97
C LYS A 61 -1.85 -1.89 -13.31
N SER A 62 -1.04 -0.86 -13.39
CA SER A 62 -1.37 0.48 -12.91
C SER A 62 -2.61 1.04 -13.60
N GLY A 63 -3.40 1.83 -12.87
CA GLY A 63 -4.48 2.60 -13.46
C GLY A 63 -4.01 3.50 -14.61
N LEU A 64 -2.80 4.05 -14.50
CA LEU A 64 -2.21 4.87 -15.57
C LEU A 64 -1.93 4.07 -16.85
N GLU A 65 -1.41 2.85 -16.74
CA GLU A 65 -1.16 1.98 -17.89
C GLU A 65 -2.46 1.57 -18.61
N LEU A 66 -3.52 1.29 -17.81
CA LEU A 66 -4.77 0.79 -18.35
C LEU A 66 -5.69 1.89 -18.91
N PHE A 67 -5.63 3.09 -18.35
CA PHE A 67 -6.65 4.12 -18.58
C PHE A 67 -6.09 5.50 -18.99
N LYS A 68 -4.86 5.55 -19.50
CA LYS A 68 -4.20 6.81 -19.89
C LYS A 68 -5.08 7.77 -20.70
N ASN A 69 -5.93 7.23 -21.59
CA ASN A 69 -6.76 8.01 -22.49
C ASN A 69 -8.26 8.04 -22.09
N LYS A 70 -8.60 7.54 -20.89
CA LYS A 70 -10.00 7.53 -20.42
C LYS A 70 -10.35 8.82 -19.70
N LYS A 71 -11.38 9.54 -20.19
CA LYS A 71 -11.82 10.84 -19.64
C LYS A 71 -12.38 10.75 -18.21
N ASN A 72 -12.89 9.57 -17.82
CA ASN A 72 -13.58 9.35 -16.55
C ASN A 72 -12.76 8.48 -15.58
N VAL A 73 -11.44 8.54 -15.68
CA VAL A 73 -10.50 7.93 -14.74
C VAL A 73 -9.47 8.98 -14.33
N PHE A 74 -9.14 8.99 -13.03
CA PHE A 74 -8.09 9.82 -12.47
C PHE A 74 -7.17 8.94 -11.61
N VAL A 75 -5.86 9.02 -11.82
CA VAL A 75 -4.86 8.20 -11.11
C VAL A 75 -4.04 9.06 -10.19
N LEU A 76 -3.88 8.64 -8.94
CA LEU A 76 -3.08 9.31 -7.92
C LEU A 76 -1.76 8.57 -7.69
N ARG A 77 -0.69 9.31 -7.49
CA ARG A 77 0.64 8.83 -7.12
C ARG A 77 1.23 9.70 -6.01
N THR A 78 2.17 9.16 -5.28
CA THR A 78 2.77 9.87 -4.14
C THR A 78 4.28 9.71 -4.09
N PHE A 79 4.96 10.73 -3.60
CA PHE A 79 6.37 10.66 -3.21
C PHE A 79 6.55 10.21 -1.74
N SER A 80 5.46 10.01 -1.01
CA SER A 80 5.48 9.67 0.43
C SER A 80 5.90 8.23 0.73
N LYS A 81 5.95 7.33 -0.28
CA LYS A 81 6.25 5.90 -0.07
C LYS A 81 7.66 5.60 -0.54
N ILE A 82 7.84 4.97 -1.69
CA ILE A 82 9.13 4.47 -2.16
C ILE A 82 10.19 5.57 -2.31
N TYR A 83 9.78 6.78 -2.65
CA TYR A 83 10.68 7.93 -2.79
C TYR A 83 11.16 8.52 -1.46
N GLY A 84 10.62 8.09 -0.31
CA GLY A 84 11.07 8.52 1.00
C GLY A 84 10.70 9.95 1.41
N LEU A 85 9.86 10.65 0.64
CA LEU A 85 9.55 12.08 0.84
C LEU A 85 8.23 12.33 1.59
N ALA A 86 7.88 11.46 2.55
CA ALA A 86 6.60 11.52 3.25
C ALA A 86 6.34 12.84 3.98
N SER A 87 7.39 13.45 4.57
CA SER A 87 7.30 14.72 5.30
C SER A 87 7.11 15.94 4.39
N LEU A 88 7.49 15.84 3.12
CA LEU A 88 7.42 16.96 2.17
C LEU A 88 6.02 17.18 1.57
N ARG A 89 5.08 16.26 1.81
CA ARG A 89 3.66 16.36 1.44
C ARG A 89 3.45 16.60 -0.04
N ILE A 90 4.12 15.83 -0.91
CA ILE A 90 4.02 15.95 -2.37
C ILE A 90 3.56 14.64 -3.02
N GLY A 91 2.75 14.77 -4.05
CA GLY A 91 2.24 13.74 -4.92
C GLY A 91 1.78 14.33 -6.23
N TRP A 92 1.24 13.53 -7.11
CA TRP A 92 0.70 13.98 -8.37
C TRP A 92 -0.51 13.16 -8.80
N GLY A 93 -1.31 13.74 -9.68
CA GLY A 93 -2.45 13.06 -10.29
C GLY A 93 -2.42 13.17 -11.81
N TYR A 94 -2.99 12.16 -12.46
CA TYR A 94 -3.12 12.12 -13.91
C TYR A 94 -4.57 11.83 -14.31
N GLY A 95 -5.10 12.63 -15.21
CA GLY A 95 -6.45 12.47 -15.76
C GLY A 95 -6.68 13.36 -16.97
N SER A 96 -7.94 13.42 -17.43
CA SER A 96 -8.32 14.29 -18.56
C SER A 96 -8.10 15.77 -18.23
N LYS A 97 -7.86 16.57 -19.26
CA LYS A 97 -7.71 18.03 -19.13
C LYS A 97 -8.90 18.68 -18.42
N ASP A 98 -10.11 18.18 -18.66
CA ASP A 98 -11.33 18.71 -18.04
C ASP A 98 -11.31 18.54 -16.51
N ILE A 99 -10.94 17.32 -16.03
CA ILE A 99 -10.81 17.04 -14.59
C ILE A 99 -9.71 17.92 -13.98
N VAL A 100 -8.56 18.01 -14.63
CA VAL A 100 -7.42 18.81 -14.16
C VAL A 100 -7.84 20.29 -14.07
N LYS A 101 -8.57 20.82 -15.07
CA LYS A 101 -9.08 22.19 -15.07
C LYS A 101 -9.99 22.45 -13.87
N GLU A 102 -10.90 21.52 -13.54
CA GLU A 102 -11.77 21.68 -12.38
C GLU A 102 -10.99 21.62 -11.04
N LEU A 103 -10.01 20.73 -10.94
CA LEU A 103 -9.14 20.65 -9.76
C LEU A 103 -8.30 21.92 -9.57
N LEU A 104 -7.85 22.55 -10.64
CA LEU A 104 -7.10 23.81 -10.58
C LEU A 104 -7.94 24.98 -10.04
N LYS A 105 -9.27 24.98 -10.25
CA LYS A 105 -10.15 26.02 -9.72
C LYS A 105 -10.24 25.99 -8.19
N ILE A 106 -10.12 24.80 -7.58
CA ILE A 106 -10.27 24.61 -6.13
C ILE A 106 -8.93 24.41 -5.42
N LYS A 107 -7.84 24.34 -6.19
CA LYS A 107 -6.50 24.19 -5.64
C LYS A 107 -6.12 25.42 -4.82
N PRO A 108 -5.73 25.28 -3.53
CA PRO A 108 -5.22 26.42 -2.76
C PRO A 108 -3.95 27.03 -3.41
N PRO A 109 -3.73 28.33 -3.29
CA PRO A 109 -2.47 28.93 -3.69
C PRO A 109 -1.32 28.33 -2.87
N PHE A 110 -0.15 28.19 -3.48
CA PHE A 110 1.06 27.67 -2.82
C PHE A 110 0.90 26.30 -2.14
N ASN A 111 0.03 25.43 -2.68
CA ASN A 111 -0.28 24.12 -2.12
C ASN A 111 0.91 23.14 -2.07
N ILE A 112 1.99 23.44 -2.81
CA ILE A 112 3.24 22.68 -2.79
C ILE A 112 4.38 23.66 -2.49
N ASN A 113 5.23 23.30 -1.53
CA ASN A 113 6.40 24.10 -1.22
C ASN A 113 7.55 23.82 -2.22
N LYS A 114 8.39 24.82 -2.45
CA LYS A 114 9.49 24.74 -3.45
C LYS A 114 10.51 23.65 -3.15
N ILE A 115 10.81 23.38 -1.89
CA ILE A 115 11.74 22.32 -1.47
C ILE A 115 11.18 20.96 -1.87
N ALA A 116 9.87 20.73 -1.68
CA ALA A 116 9.21 19.48 -2.08
C ALA A 116 9.28 19.27 -3.60
N GLU A 117 9.06 20.31 -4.41
CA GLU A 117 9.20 20.23 -5.87
C GLU A 117 10.61 19.82 -6.28
N MET A 118 11.62 20.51 -5.77
CA MET A 118 13.03 20.22 -6.08
C MET A 118 13.41 18.80 -5.67
N ALA A 119 13.05 18.39 -4.44
CA ALA A 119 13.31 17.03 -3.96
C ALA A 119 12.61 15.96 -4.79
N ALA A 120 11.36 16.20 -5.23
CA ALA A 120 10.64 15.26 -6.08
C ALA A 120 11.30 15.08 -7.45
N VAL A 121 11.78 16.17 -8.06
CA VAL A 121 12.51 16.12 -9.35
C VAL A 121 13.77 15.27 -9.21
N GLU A 122 14.57 15.49 -8.17
CA GLU A 122 15.78 14.70 -7.92
C GLU A 122 15.44 13.23 -7.60
N ALA A 123 14.41 12.96 -6.80
CA ALA A 123 13.98 11.61 -6.48
C ALA A 123 13.54 10.80 -7.72
N LEU A 124 12.94 11.45 -8.74
CA LEU A 124 12.58 10.80 -10.00
C LEU A 124 13.80 10.39 -10.85
N LYS A 125 14.93 11.06 -10.68
CA LYS A 125 16.19 10.73 -11.38
C LYS A 125 16.88 9.52 -10.75
N ASP A 126 16.72 9.29 -9.44
CA ASP A 126 17.40 8.21 -8.71
C ASP A 126 16.69 6.85 -8.87
N LYS A 127 16.77 6.30 -10.07
CA LYS A 127 16.23 4.95 -10.36
C LYS A 127 16.95 3.84 -9.58
N SER A 128 18.20 4.07 -9.18
CA SER A 128 19.00 3.14 -8.39
C SER A 128 18.39 2.96 -7.00
N PHE A 129 18.03 4.06 -6.34
CA PHE A 129 17.35 4.02 -5.04
C PHE A 129 16.03 3.24 -5.11
N ILE A 130 15.20 3.51 -6.12
CA ILE A 130 13.93 2.78 -6.34
C ILE A 130 14.18 1.27 -6.47
N SER A 131 15.11 0.87 -7.36
CA SER A 131 15.43 -0.54 -7.58
C SER A 131 15.95 -1.23 -6.31
N LYS A 132 16.85 -0.58 -5.56
CA LYS A 132 17.37 -1.07 -4.27
C LYS A 132 16.25 -1.23 -3.24
N SER A 133 15.35 -0.24 -3.16
CA SER A 133 14.21 -0.26 -2.23
C SER A 133 13.24 -1.39 -2.54
N VAL A 134 12.91 -1.63 -3.81
CA VAL A 134 12.05 -2.75 -4.23
C VAL A 134 12.70 -4.09 -3.89
N LYS A 135 13.98 -4.28 -4.24
CA LYS A 135 14.72 -5.53 -3.94
C LYS A 135 14.79 -5.80 -2.44
N HIS A 136 15.09 -4.78 -1.64
CA HIS A 136 15.12 -4.86 -0.18
C HIS A 136 13.75 -5.27 0.38
N ASN A 137 12.69 -4.57 -0.05
CA ASN A 137 11.32 -4.84 0.38
C ASN A 137 10.92 -6.30 0.08
N LEU A 138 11.14 -6.77 -1.13
CA LEU A 138 10.82 -8.13 -1.54
C LEU A 138 11.59 -9.17 -0.73
N LYS A 139 12.92 -9.01 -0.61
CA LYS A 139 13.77 -9.90 0.16
C LYS A 139 13.24 -10.09 1.59
N TRP A 140 12.96 -8.98 2.28
CA TRP A 140 12.52 -9.02 3.67
C TRP A 140 11.06 -9.43 3.82
N ALA A 141 10.18 -8.99 2.94
CA ALA A 141 8.79 -9.42 2.96
C ALA A 141 8.68 -10.95 2.85
N TYR A 142 9.41 -11.59 1.92
CA TYR A 142 9.39 -13.06 1.80
C TYR A 142 10.05 -13.76 2.97
N LYS A 143 11.17 -13.25 3.51
CA LYS A 143 11.79 -13.82 4.71
C LYS A 143 10.86 -13.78 5.92
N ILE A 144 10.23 -12.62 6.16
CA ILE A 144 9.30 -12.44 7.26
C ILE A 144 8.07 -13.33 7.07
N LYS A 145 7.49 -13.36 5.86
CA LYS A 145 6.36 -14.21 5.54
C LYS A 145 6.64 -15.68 5.87
N LYS A 146 7.77 -16.22 5.39
CA LYS A 146 8.20 -17.60 5.67
C LYS A 146 8.36 -17.87 7.18
N ALA A 147 8.89 -16.91 7.94
CA ALA A 147 9.00 -17.03 9.39
C ALA A 147 7.64 -17.06 10.08
N LEU A 148 6.70 -16.21 9.64
CA LEU A 148 5.36 -16.12 10.22
C LEU A 148 4.51 -17.37 9.96
N GLU A 149 4.71 -18.07 8.84
CA GLU A 149 4.04 -19.33 8.51
C GLU A 149 4.28 -20.40 9.61
N ASN A 150 5.48 -20.44 10.20
CA ASN A 150 5.81 -21.35 11.30
C ASN A 150 4.97 -21.13 12.55
N TYR A 151 4.44 -19.92 12.73
CA TYR A 151 3.59 -19.53 13.84
C TYR A 151 2.10 -19.52 13.49
N LYS A 152 1.73 -20.03 12.30
CA LYS A 152 0.37 -20.01 11.75
C LYS A 152 -0.21 -18.58 11.66
N ILE A 153 0.67 -17.63 11.36
CA ILE A 153 0.28 -16.24 11.06
C ILE A 153 0.25 -16.11 9.55
N GLU A 154 -0.97 -15.96 9.01
CA GLU A 154 -1.16 -15.80 7.58
C GLU A 154 -0.85 -14.37 7.14
N THR A 155 -0.47 -14.21 5.88
CA THR A 155 -0.18 -12.89 5.30
C THR A 155 -0.73 -12.76 3.89
N ASN A 156 -1.01 -11.51 3.48
CA ASN A 156 -1.38 -11.20 2.10
C ASN A 156 -0.22 -11.50 1.11
N LYS A 157 -0.53 -11.46 -0.19
CA LYS A 157 0.50 -11.37 -1.25
C LYS A 157 1.32 -10.10 -1.06
N VAL A 158 2.63 -10.16 -1.36
CA VAL A 158 3.48 -8.96 -1.32
C VAL A 158 3.05 -8.01 -2.44
N SER A 159 2.55 -6.84 -2.08
CA SER A 159 1.94 -5.86 -2.99
C SER A 159 2.21 -4.40 -2.59
N ALA A 160 2.90 -4.20 -1.47
CA ALA A 160 3.25 -2.91 -0.91
C ALA A 160 4.51 -3.06 -0.04
N ASN A 161 4.88 -2.01 0.70
CA ASN A 161 5.95 -2.07 1.70
C ASN A 161 5.48 -2.52 3.08
N PHE A 162 4.38 -3.26 3.13
CA PHE A 162 3.83 -3.81 4.37
C PHE A 162 3.13 -5.16 4.12
N LEU A 163 2.94 -5.90 5.20
CA LEU A 163 2.17 -7.13 5.26
C LEU A 163 0.98 -6.96 6.21
N LEU A 164 -0.16 -7.51 5.85
CA LEU A 164 -1.25 -7.78 6.77
C LEU A 164 -0.94 -9.09 7.48
N LEU A 165 -0.92 -9.09 8.78
CA LEU A 165 -0.72 -10.26 9.62
C LEU A 165 -2.07 -10.71 10.18
N ASP A 166 -2.46 -11.93 9.85
CA ASP A 166 -3.70 -12.56 10.30
C ASP A 166 -3.41 -13.59 11.39
N PHE A 167 -3.99 -13.39 12.56
CA PHE A 167 -3.76 -14.21 13.73
C PHE A 167 -4.91 -15.19 14.03
N ASP A 168 -5.86 -15.35 13.13
CA ASP A 168 -7.06 -16.17 13.40
C ASP A 168 -6.71 -17.65 13.66
N ASN A 169 -5.64 -18.16 13.04
CA ASN A 169 -5.12 -19.52 13.23
C ASN A 169 -3.89 -19.59 14.17
N CYS A 170 -3.47 -18.47 14.73
CA CYS A 170 -2.27 -18.39 15.56
C CYS A 170 -2.60 -18.75 17.04
N LYS A 171 -1.61 -19.35 17.74
CA LYS A 171 -1.68 -19.63 19.18
C LYS A 171 -1.97 -18.40 20.05
N TYR A 172 -1.53 -17.22 19.61
CA TYR A 172 -1.69 -15.97 20.33
C TYR A 172 -2.48 -14.96 19.51
N SER A 173 -3.32 -14.17 20.16
CA SER A 173 -4.08 -13.10 19.53
C SER A 173 -3.17 -11.96 19.07
N ALA A 174 -3.62 -11.20 18.08
CA ALA A 174 -2.97 -9.99 17.58
C ALA A 174 -2.64 -8.99 18.72
N ILE A 175 -3.55 -8.80 19.67
CA ILE A 175 -3.38 -7.90 20.82
C ILE A 175 -2.23 -8.38 21.72
N LYS A 176 -2.14 -9.70 22.00
CA LYS A 176 -1.07 -10.27 22.84
C LYS A 176 0.30 -10.07 22.16
N ILE A 177 0.41 -10.39 20.88
CA ILE A 177 1.64 -10.23 20.12
C ILE A 177 2.04 -8.74 20.03
N LYS A 178 1.08 -7.86 19.73
CA LYS A 178 1.31 -6.40 19.70
C LYS A 178 1.92 -5.92 21.01
N LYS A 179 1.30 -6.21 22.15
CA LYS A 179 1.82 -5.83 23.50
C LYS A 179 3.22 -6.39 23.78
N SER A 180 3.48 -7.64 23.37
CA SER A 180 4.80 -8.26 23.57
C SER A 180 5.89 -7.60 22.72
N LEU A 181 5.59 -7.20 21.48
CA LEU A 181 6.49 -6.48 20.59
C LEU A 181 6.72 -5.04 21.07
N GLU A 182 5.67 -4.35 21.53
CA GLU A 182 5.76 -2.98 22.09
C GLU A 182 6.73 -2.90 23.27
N LYS A 183 6.75 -3.89 24.15
CA LYS A 183 7.73 -3.99 25.27
C LYS A 183 9.18 -4.08 24.80
N LYS A 184 9.41 -4.37 23.51
CA LYS A 184 10.73 -4.43 22.85
C LYS A 184 10.96 -3.28 21.87
N GLY A 185 10.11 -2.25 21.91
CA GLY A 185 10.19 -1.07 21.03
C GLY A 185 9.75 -1.33 19.59
N ILE A 186 9.07 -2.45 19.32
CA ILE A 186 8.59 -2.80 17.98
C ILE A 186 7.09 -2.47 17.89
N LEU A 187 6.74 -1.47 17.08
CA LEU A 187 5.38 -0.97 16.95
C LEU A 187 4.72 -1.47 15.66
N LEU A 188 3.68 -2.29 15.78
CA LEU A 188 2.82 -2.69 14.67
C LEU A 188 1.53 -1.88 14.65
N ARG A 189 1.00 -1.62 13.46
CA ARG A 189 -0.26 -0.88 13.30
C ARG A 189 -1.46 -1.76 13.67
N SER A 190 -2.24 -1.37 14.69
CA SER A 190 -3.56 -1.95 14.97
C SER A 190 -4.55 -1.58 13.86
N LEU A 191 -5.46 -2.50 13.56
CA LEU A 191 -6.48 -2.34 12.53
C LEU A 191 -7.91 -2.23 13.10
N GLU A 192 -8.03 -2.07 14.41
CA GLU A 192 -9.33 -1.95 15.09
C GLU A 192 -10.15 -0.76 14.58
N ALA A 193 -9.50 0.38 14.30
CA ALA A 193 -10.14 1.55 13.71
C ALA A 193 -10.77 1.27 12.32
N TYR A 194 -10.31 0.24 11.63
CA TYR A 194 -10.88 -0.23 10.36
C TYR A 194 -11.91 -1.36 10.55
N LYS A 195 -12.26 -1.70 11.81
CA LYS A 195 -13.13 -2.84 12.16
C LYS A 195 -12.59 -4.19 11.69
N ILE A 196 -11.29 -4.30 11.50
CA ILE A 196 -10.58 -5.54 11.13
C ILE A 196 -10.02 -6.14 12.42
N LYS A 197 -10.68 -7.20 12.91
CA LYS A 197 -10.34 -7.86 14.17
C LYS A 197 -9.17 -8.82 14.02
N ASN A 198 -8.42 -9.04 15.09
CA ASN A 198 -7.33 -10.00 15.23
C ASN A 198 -6.25 -9.94 14.13
N LYS A 199 -6.02 -8.73 13.59
CA LYS A 199 -5.03 -8.49 12.53
C LYS A 199 -4.17 -7.27 12.86
N LEU A 200 -2.92 -7.30 12.36
CA LEU A 200 -1.97 -6.20 12.47
C LEU A 200 -1.37 -5.90 11.10
N ARG A 201 -0.95 -4.66 10.87
CA ARG A 201 -0.16 -4.31 9.69
C ARG A 201 1.30 -4.11 10.11
N LEU A 202 2.19 -4.87 9.48
CA LEU A 202 3.63 -4.79 9.62
C LEU A 202 4.22 -4.04 8.42
N THR A 203 4.89 -2.91 8.63
CA THR A 203 5.71 -2.26 7.62
C THR A 203 7.07 -2.95 7.54
N ILE A 204 7.56 -3.22 6.34
CA ILE A 204 8.91 -3.77 6.13
C ILE A 204 9.92 -2.68 6.49
N GLY A 205 10.71 -2.94 7.51
CA GLY A 205 11.74 -2.04 8.02
C GLY A 205 13.08 -2.20 7.30
N ASN A 206 14.10 -1.55 7.83
CA ASN A 206 15.47 -1.80 7.40
C ASN A 206 15.96 -3.19 7.89
N THR A 207 17.17 -3.59 7.48
CA THR A 207 17.73 -4.91 7.82
C THR A 207 17.79 -5.13 9.35
N ARG A 208 18.25 -4.16 10.11
CA ARG A 208 18.39 -4.25 11.58
C ARG A 208 17.03 -4.41 12.26
N GLU A 209 16.04 -3.62 11.84
CA GLU A 209 14.67 -3.68 12.37
C GLU A 209 13.99 -5.01 12.07
N ASN A 210 14.14 -5.51 10.85
CA ASN A 210 13.56 -6.79 10.45
C ASN A 210 14.19 -7.98 11.20
N ILE A 211 15.51 -7.95 11.42
CA ILE A 211 16.20 -8.96 12.25
C ILE A 211 15.72 -8.90 13.70
N LEU A 212 15.59 -7.69 14.27
CA LEU A 212 15.07 -7.51 15.62
C LEU A 212 13.66 -8.08 15.77
N LEU A 213 12.78 -7.80 14.80
CA LEU A 213 11.43 -8.35 14.76
C LEU A 213 11.47 -9.88 14.78
N LEU A 214 12.21 -10.52 13.88
CA LEU A 214 12.29 -11.98 13.78
C LEU A 214 12.82 -12.62 15.06
N LYS A 215 13.93 -12.11 15.60
CA LYS A 215 14.49 -12.57 16.89
C LYS A 215 13.52 -12.40 18.06
N THR A 216 12.72 -11.35 18.05
CA THR A 216 11.72 -11.11 19.10
C THR A 216 10.56 -12.09 18.98
N LEU A 217 10.09 -12.36 17.77
CA LEU A 217 9.04 -13.37 17.53
C LEU A 217 9.52 -14.77 17.95
N GLU A 218 10.77 -15.17 17.65
CA GLU A 218 11.37 -16.43 18.12
C GLU A 218 11.34 -16.56 19.64
N LYS A 219 11.63 -15.48 20.37
CA LYS A 219 11.56 -15.48 21.84
C LYS A 219 10.13 -15.61 22.36
N ILE A 220 9.14 -15.04 21.66
CA ILE A 220 7.72 -15.10 22.06
C ILE A 220 7.13 -16.49 21.82
N PHE A 221 7.48 -17.13 20.68
CA PHE A 221 6.88 -18.40 20.26
C PHE A 221 7.69 -19.65 20.65
N GLY A 222 8.95 -19.49 21.08
CA GLY A 222 9.92 -20.55 21.22
C GLY A 222 10.82 -20.70 19.98
N LYS A 223 12.00 -21.34 20.13
CA LYS A 223 13.02 -21.38 19.07
C LYS A 223 12.51 -22.08 17.80
N TRP A 224 12.65 -21.38 16.67
CA TRP A 224 12.84 -21.95 15.33
C TRP A 224 14.20 -21.49 14.81
N SER A 225 14.99 -22.43 14.32
CA SER A 225 16.32 -22.11 13.74
C SER A 225 16.11 -21.45 12.37
N ILE A 226 16.14 -20.13 12.32
CA ILE A 226 16.20 -19.39 11.06
C ILE A 226 17.66 -18.98 10.85
N ASN A 227 18.32 -19.51 9.83
CA ASN A 227 19.59 -18.96 9.35
C ASN A 227 19.31 -17.62 8.67
N TYR A 228 19.78 -16.53 9.25
CA TYR A 228 19.63 -15.14 8.79
C TYR A 228 20.55 -14.80 7.62
#